data_d2e47c21b258028a3ecbfdf49fa1f511
#
_entry.id   d2e47c21b258028a3ecbfdf49fa1f511
#
_cell.length_a   1.000
_cell.length_b   1.000
_cell.length_c   1.000
_cell.angle_alpha   90.00
_cell.angle_beta   90.00
_cell.angle_gamma   90.00
#
_symmetry.space_group_name_H-M   'P 1'
#
loop_
_entity.id
_entity.type
_entity.pdbx_description
1 polymer ?
#
loop_
_entity_poly.entity_id
_entity_poly.type
_entity_poly.pdbx_seq_one_letter_code
_entity_poly.pdbx_strand_id
1 'polypeptide(L)'
;MSKIKVLVQRLNHANDLQLPDIQTTLSAGVDLSAAIESQVILKPGERAIIPTGLAIALPRGYEAQIRPRSGLAIKNGITLLNSPGTIDADYRGEIGAIIINHGEEPFIIERGMRIAQMVIAPILNIEWDESETLPDTARGMSGFGSTGLNKK
;
A
#
# COMPACT_ATOMS: atom_id res chain seq x y z
N MET A 1 -5.33 0.78 22.82
CA MET A 1 -4.24 0.64 21.81
C MET A 1 -3.36 1.88 21.87
N SER A 2 -2.05 1.70 21.82
CA SER A 2 -1.09 2.81 21.75
C SER A 2 -1.27 3.55 20.43
N LYS A 3 -1.31 4.89 20.48
CA LYS A 3 -1.37 5.74 19.29
C LYS A 3 0.03 6.24 18.98
N ILE A 4 0.41 6.25 17.71
CA ILE A 4 1.59 6.93 17.22
C ILE A 4 1.20 8.24 16.53
N LYS A 5 2.05 9.24 16.62
CA LYS A 5 1.84 10.52 15.96
C LYS A 5 2.59 10.51 14.62
N VAL A 6 1.87 10.66 13.52
CA VAL A 6 2.42 10.84 12.17
C VAL A 6 2.14 12.26 11.74
N LEU A 7 3.18 12.99 11.34
CA LEU A 7 2.99 14.30 10.73
C LEU A 7 2.51 14.11 9.28
N VAL A 8 1.51 14.88 8.89
CA VAL A 8 0.97 14.86 7.53
C VAL A 8 0.91 16.28 6.99
N GLN A 9 1.36 16.42 5.77
CA GLN A 9 1.22 17.65 4.98
C GLN A 9 0.24 17.38 3.85
N ARG A 10 -0.80 18.21 3.76
CA ARG A 10 -1.69 18.24 2.59
C ARG A 10 -1.08 19.18 1.56
N LEU A 11 -0.90 18.69 0.34
CA LEU A 11 -0.36 19.49 -0.76
C LEU A 11 -1.45 20.38 -1.37
N ASN A 12 -1.06 21.47 -2.02
CA ASN A 12 -1.98 22.52 -2.49
C ASN A 12 -3.08 22.00 -3.42
N HIS A 13 -2.76 21.03 -4.30
CA HIS A 13 -3.72 20.43 -5.23
C HIS A 13 -4.74 19.48 -4.57
N ALA A 14 -4.62 19.25 -3.25
CA ALA A 14 -5.51 18.40 -2.47
C ALA A 14 -6.19 19.11 -1.29
N ASN A 15 -6.18 20.45 -1.27
CA ASN A 15 -6.70 21.23 -0.14
C ASN A 15 -8.20 21.02 0.14
N ASP A 16 -8.97 20.65 -0.88
CA ASP A 16 -10.40 20.36 -0.82
C ASP A 16 -10.69 18.90 -0.40
N LEU A 17 -9.67 18.00 -0.43
CA LEU A 17 -9.84 16.61 -0.03
C LEU A 17 -9.67 16.45 1.49
N GLN A 18 -10.44 15.56 2.08
CA GLN A 18 -10.31 15.24 3.50
C GLN A 18 -9.03 14.44 3.77
N LEU A 19 -8.44 14.64 4.96
CA LEU A 19 -7.37 13.76 5.43
C LEU A 19 -7.91 12.34 5.63
N PRO A 20 -7.07 11.32 5.40
CA PRO A 20 -7.42 9.94 5.70
C PRO A 20 -7.85 9.77 7.15
N ASP A 21 -8.95 9.06 7.36
CA ASP A 21 -9.46 8.78 8.70
C ASP A 21 -9.73 7.29 8.89
N ILE A 22 -9.67 6.85 10.15
CA ILE A 22 -9.97 5.49 10.55
C ILE A 22 -11.48 5.27 10.48
N GLN A 23 -11.93 4.37 9.61
CA GLN A 23 -13.36 4.13 9.39
C GLN A 23 -14.05 3.43 10.57
N THR A 24 -13.33 2.55 11.27
CA THR A 24 -13.78 1.89 12.51
C THR A 24 -12.66 1.87 13.53
N THR A 25 -12.99 1.81 14.81
CA THR A 25 -11.99 1.80 15.92
C THR A 25 -10.94 0.68 15.83
N LEU A 26 -11.24 -0.38 15.09
CA LEU A 26 -10.36 -1.54 14.92
C LEU A 26 -9.78 -1.64 13.50
N SER A 27 -10.03 -0.66 12.63
CA SER A 27 -9.42 -0.64 11.30
C SER A 27 -7.90 -0.47 11.39
N ALA A 28 -7.17 -1.32 10.67
CA ALA A 28 -5.70 -1.25 10.60
C ALA A 28 -5.22 -0.18 9.62
N GLY A 29 -6.01 0.12 8.59
CA GLY A 29 -5.66 1.03 7.52
C GLY A 29 -6.59 2.23 7.41
N VAL A 30 -6.09 3.26 6.73
CA VAL A 30 -6.84 4.45 6.32
C VAL A 30 -6.92 4.50 4.80
N ASP A 31 -8.06 4.87 4.25
CA ASP A 31 -8.24 5.00 2.79
C ASP A 31 -7.48 6.21 2.25
N LEU A 32 -6.86 6.05 1.08
CA LEU A 32 -6.22 7.10 0.31
C LEU A 32 -7.07 7.46 -0.90
N SER A 33 -7.31 8.76 -1.09
CA SER A 33 -8.10 9.30 -2.19
C SER A 33 -7.23 9.81 -3.33
N ALA A 34 -7.74 9.74 -4.55
CA ALA A 34 -7.09 10.28 -5.74
C ALA A 34 -7.14 11.82 -5.75
N ALA A 35 -5.98 12.47 -5.75
CA ALA A 35 -5.84 13.94 -5.82
C ALA A 35 -5.50 14.40 -7.26
N ILE A 36 -6.22 13.86 -8.25
CA ILE A 36 -6.06 14.18 -9.67
C ILE A 36 -6.91 15.39 -10.06
N GLU A 37 -6.48 16.17 -11.03
CA GLU A 37 -7.23 17.32 -11.56
C GLU A 37 -8.29 16.89 -12.59
N SER A 38 -7.96 15.91 -13.41
CA SER A 38 -8.86 15.32 -14.40
C SER A 38 -8.93 13.80 -14.22
N GLN A 39 -10.04 13.20 -14.65
CA GLN A 39 -10.20 11.75 -14.60
C GLN A 39 -9.06 11.01 -15.33
N VAL A 40 -8.68 9.85 -14.78
CA VAL A 40 -7.72 8.94 -15.39
C VAL A 40 -8.45 7.67 -15.80
N ILE A 41 -8.30 7.27 -17.08
CA ILE A 41 -8.88 6.04 -17.59
C ILE A 41 -7.76 5.02 -17.75
N LEU A 42 -7.88 3.88 -17.07
CA LEU A 42 -6.96 2.75 -17.21
C LEU A 42 -7.66 1.63 -17.98
N LYS A 43 -7.22 1.38 -19.19
CA LYS A 43 -7.64 0.19 -19.96
C LYS A 43 -7.06 -1.07 -19.32
N PRO A 44 -7.60 -2.26 -19.63
CA PRO A 44 -7.01 -3.53 -19.20
C PRO A 44 -5.50 -3.59 -19.49
N GLY A 45 -4.70 -3.92 -18.46
CA GLY A 45 -3.23 -3.97 -18.53
C GLY A 45 -2.52 -2.64 -18.34
N GLU A 46 -3.22 -1.51 -18.38
CA GLU A 46 -2.60 -0.20 -18.18
C GLU A 46 -2.39 0.12 -16.70
N ARG A 47 -1.37 0.94 -16.42
CA ARG A 47 -1.03 1.43 -15.08
C ARG A 47 -0.73 2.92 -15.11
N ALA A 48 -0.98 3.57 -13.97
CA ALA A 48 -0.60 4.96 -13.73
C ALA A 48 -0.25 5.20 -12.27
N ILE A 49 0.58 6.21 -12.01
CA ILE A 49 0.77 6.75 -10.67
C ILE A 49 -0.35 7.74 -10.40
N ILE A 50 -1.13 7.47 -9.36
CA ILE A 50 -2.21 8.35 -8.94
C ILE A 50 -1.76 9.10 -7.68
N PRO A 51 -1.65 10.44 -7.75
CA PRO A 51 -1.26 11.24 -6.61
C PRO A 51 -2.34 11.20 -5.53
N THR A 52 -1.94 11.29 -4.26
CA THR A 52 -2.86 11.35 -3.12
C THR A 52 -2.96 12.73 -2.49
N GLY A 53 -2.09 13.66 -2.89
CA GLY A 53 -1.99 14.99 -2.32
C GLY A 53 -1.45 15.03 -0.90
N LEU A 54 -0.83 13.95 -0.44
CA LEU A 54 -0.32 13.82 0.93
C LEU A 54 1.17 13.50 0.94
N ALA A 55 1.90 14.20 1.80
CA ALA A 55 3.25 13.85 2.23
C ALA A 55 3.24 13.60 3.74
N ILE A 56 4.01 12.61 4.21
CA ILE A 56 4.03 12.24 5.62
C ILE A 56 5.46 12.22 6.18
N ALA A 57 5.57 12.38 7.50
CA ALA A 57 6.79 12.09 8.23
C ALA A 57 6.48 11.07 9.34
N LEU A 58 6.99 9.87 9.15
CA LEU A 58 6.86 8.79 10.11
C LEU A 58 7.89 8.94 11.22
N PRO A 59 7.56 8.53 12.45
CA PRO A 59 8.57 8.38 13.49
C PRO A 59 9.54 7.25 13.12
N ARG A 60 10.78 7.36 13.63
CA ARG A 60 11.82 6.33 13.45
C ARG A 60 11.33 4.96 13.93
N GLY A 61 11.63 3.91 13.19
CA GLY A 61 11.20 2.55 13.51
C GLY A 61 9.82 2.18 12.95
N TYR A 62 9.27 2.99 12.05
CA TYR A 62 8.00 2.71 11.36
C TYR A 62 8.14 2.90 9.86
N GLU A 63 7.31 2.18 9.11
CA GLU A 63 7.04 2.36 7.69
C GLU A 63 5.56 2.60 7.46
N ALA A 64 5.19 3.14 6.29
CA ALA A 64 3.83 3.06 5.80
C ALA A 64 3.77 2.12 4.59
N GLN A 65 2.80 1.22 4.60
CA GLN A 65 2.52 0.31 3.49
C GLN A 65 1.29 0.78 2.74
N ILE A 66 1.45 1.00 1.44
CA ILE A 66 0.33 1.31 0.54
C ILE A 66 -0.16 -0.01 -0.05
N ARG A 67 -1.42 -0.33 0.25
CA ARG A 67 -2.05 -1.61 -0.07
C ARG A 67 -3.27 -1.40 -0.95
N PRO A 68 -3.64 -2.39 -1.80
CA PRO A 68 -4.88 -2.33 -2.58
C PRO A 68 -6.12 -2.40 -1.68
N ARG A 69 -7.25 -2.01 -2.23
CA ARG A 69 -8.56 -2.16 -1.59
C ARG A 69 -9.26 -3.39 -2.14
N SER A 70 -9.71 -4.27 -1.24
CA SER A 70 -10.35 -5.55 -1.59
C SER A 70 -11.57 -5.39 -2.50
N GLY A 71 -12.37 -4.33 -2.28
CA GLY A 71 -13.55 -4.08 -3.11
C GLY A 71 -13.22 -3.75 -4.56
N LEU A 72 -12.15 -2.96 -4.81
CA LEU A 72 -11.69 -2.65 -6.16
C LEU A 72 -11.03 -3.89 -6.80
N ALA A 73 -10.30 -4.66 -6.02
CA ALA A 73 -9.65 -5.88 -6.49
C ALA A 73 -10.67 -6.90 -7.00
N ILE A 74 -11.68 -7.24 -6.19
CA ILE A 74 -12.65 -8.28 -6.57
C ILE A 74 -13.65 -7.82 -7.64
N LYS A 75 -14.08 -6.56 -7.60
CA LYS A 75 -15.13 -6.07 -8.50
C LYS A 75 -14.59 -5.62 -9.86
N ASN A 76 -13.39 -5.02 -9.87
CA ASN A 76 -12.86 -4.34 -11.04
C ASN A 76 -11.48 -4.85 -11.47
N GLY A 77 -10.86 -5.78 -10.74
CA GLY A 77 -9.50 -6.23 -11.02
C GLY A 77 -8.44 -5.14 -10.80
N ILE A 78 -8.75 -4.11 -10.01
CA ILE A 78 -7.86 -2.99 -9.73
C ILE A 78 -7.01 -3.29 -8.50
N THR A 79 -5.69 -3.13 -8.65
CA THR A 79 -4.73 -3.32 -7.58
C THR A 79 -3.59 -2.32 -7.68
N LEU A 80 -2.63 -2.41 -6.75
CA LEU A 80 -1.34 -1.74 -6.85
C LEU A 80 -0.35 -2.68 -7.54
N LEU A 81 0.42 -2.16 -8.48
CA LEU A 81 1.46 -2.94 -9.16
C LEU A 81 2.54 -3.39 -8.15
N ASN A 82 2.92 -2.52 -7.22
CA ASN A 82 3.77 -2.82 -6.08
C ASN A 82 2.89 -3.02 -4.83
N SER A 83 2.48 -4.23 -4.57
CA SER A 83 1.60 -4.58 -3.44
C SER A 83 2.36 -5.39 -2.38
N PRO A 84 2.80 -4.73 -1.29
CA PRO A 84 2.58 -3.32 -0.93
C PRO A 84 3.60 -2.36 -1.54
N GLY A 85 3.22 -1.09 -1.69
CA GLY A 85 4.16 0.01 -1.81
C GLY A 85 4.76 0.34 -0.45
N THR A 86 6.03 0.67 -0.37
CA THR A 86 6.73 1.02 0.88
C THR A 86 7.02 2.51 0.92
N ILE A 87 6.67 3.14 2.05
CA ILE A 87 7.02 4.53 2.37
C ILE A 87 7.95 4.51 3.59
N ASP A 88 9.19 4.86 3.36
CA ASP A 88 10.22 4.90 4.40
C ASP A 88 10.02 6.10 5.34
N ALA A 89 10.54 5.99 6.57
CA ALA A 89 10.39 7.04 7.58
C ALA A 89 11.02 8.38 7.18
N ASP A 90 12.02 8.39 6.31
CA ASP A 90 12.73 9.57 5.82
C ASP A 90 12.24 10.07 4.44
N TYR A 91 11.27 9.38 3.81
CA TYR A 91 10.64 9.88 2.60
C TYR A 91 9.77 11.11 2.91
N ARG A 92 9.92 12.17 2.11
CA ARG A 92 9.19 13.46 2.26
C ARG A 92 8.42 13.86 1.00
N GLY A 93 8.45 13.03 -0.03
CA GLY A 93 7.70 13.28 -1.25
C GLY A 93 6.21 12.97 -1.10
N GLU A 94 5.45 13.32 -2.12
CA GLU A 94 4.05 12.97 -2.22
C GLU A 94 3.87 11.45 -2.31
N ILE A 95 2.91 10.92 -1.57
CA ILE A 95 2.50 9.51 -1.70
C ILE A 95 1.74 9.35 -3.01
N GLY A 96 2.27 8.52 -3.90
CA GLY A 96 1.62 8.11 -5.15
C GLY A 96 1.24 6.63 -5.11
N ALA A 97 0.02 6.32 -5.53
CA ALA A 97 -0.44 4.94 -5.68
C ALA A 97 -0.22 4.48 -7.13
N ILE A 98 0.58 3.42 -7.34
CA ILE A 98 0.81 2.83 -8.67
C ILE A 98 -0.32 1.86 -8.97
N ILE A 99 -1.39 2.36 -9.55
CA ILE A 99 -2.59 1.57 -9.85
C ILE A 99 -2.41 0.85 -11.19
N ILE A 100 -2.79 -0.42 -11.22
CA ILE A 100 -2.87 -1.23 -12.43
C ILE A 100 -4.27 -1.84 -12.59
N ASN A 101 -4.75 -1.92 -13.82
CA ASN A 101 -6.01 -2.57 -14.17
C ASN A 101 -5.73 -3.99 -14.71
N HIS A 102 -6.03 -5.00 -13.90
CA HIS A 102 -6.02 -6.42 -14.28
C HIS A 102 -7.42 -6.94 -14.64
N GLY A 103 -8.42 -6.06 -14.64
CA GLY A 103 -9.77 -6.39 -15.07
C GLY A 103 -9.91 -6.46 -16.60
N GLU A 104 -11.13 -6.69 -17.05
CA GLU A 104 -11.47 -6.85 -18.48
C GLU A 104 -12.01 -5.55 -19.09
N GLU A 105 -12.48 -4.62 -18.26
CA GLU A 105 -13.08 -3.36 -18.67
C GLU A 105 -12.21 -2.15 -18.30
N PRO A 106 -12.29 -1.05 -19.05
CA PRO A 106 -11.64 0.21 -18.66
C PRO A 106 -12.13 0.66 -17.28
N PHE A 107 -11.21 1.12 -16.44
CA PHE A 107 -11.52 1.64 -15.12
C PHE A 107 -11.27 3.15 -15.07
N ILE A 108 -12.27 3.90 -14.64
CA ILE A 108 -12.21 5.35 -14.54
C ILE A 108 -11.92 5.72 -13.09
N ILE A 109 -10.83 6.47 -12.88
CA ILE A 109 -10.48 7.05 -11.59
C ILE A 109 -10.89 8.52 -11.62
N GLU A 110 -11.71 8.90 -10.66
CA GLU A 110 -12.17 10.27 -10.48
C GLU A 110 -11.51 10.90 -9.25
N ARG A 111 -11.48 12.24 -9.23
CA ARG A 111 -11.00 13.00 -8.06
C ARG A 111 -11.76 12.61 -6.79
N GLY A 112 -11.02 12.39 -5.70
CA GLY A 112 -11.59 12.00 -4.41
C GLY A 112 -11.97 10.53 -4.29
N MET A 113 -11.89 9.73 -5.38
CA MET A 113 -12.12 8.29 -5.32
C MET A 113 -11.08 7.63 -4.40
N ARG A 114 -11.54 6.77 -3.48
CA ARG A 114 -10.67 5.98 -2.61
C ARG A 114 -10.07 4.83 -3.41
N ILE A 115 -8.77 4.93 -3.71
CA ILE A 115 -8.05 4.06 -4.65
C ILE A 115 -7.11 3.05 -3.99
N ALA A 116 -6.68 3.33 -2.78
CA ALA A 116 -5.74 2.53 -2.01
C ALA A 116 -6.03 2.66 -0.52
N GLN A 117 -5.29 1.93 0.30
CA GLN A 117 -5.27 2.11 1.75
C GLN A 117 -3.84 2.15 2.26
N MET A 118 -3.61 2.87 3.35
CA MET A 118 -2.32 2.98 4.01
C MET A 118 -2.36 2.34 5.40
N VAL A 119 -1.38 1.51 5.71
CA VAL A 119 -1.19 0.88 7.02
C VAL A 119 0.17 1.29 7.55
N ILE A 120 0.24 1.76 8.80
CA ILE A 120 1.50 2.04 9.47
C ILE A 120 1.93 0.80 10.24
N ALA A 121 3.18 0.37 10.03
CA ALA A 121 3.74 -0.82 10.64
C ALA A 121 5.10 -0.52 11.31
N PRO A 122 5.44 -1.16 12.42
CA PRO A 122 6.79 -1.11 12.98
C PRO A 122 7.75 -1.89 12.08
N ILE A 123 9.01 -1.42 12.02
CA ILE A 123 10.09 -2.12 11.32
C ILE A 123 11.17 -2.54 12.30
N LEU A 124 11.90 -3.59 11.93
CA LEU A 124 13.12 -3.99 12.61
C LEU A 124 14.33 -3.59 11.76
N ASN A 125 15.35 -3.05 12.39
CA ASN A 125 16.64 -2.92 11.76
C ASN A 125 17.28 -4.30 11.67
N ILE A 126 17.81 -4.65 10.50
CA ILE A 126 18.54 -5.89 10.28
C ILE A 126 20.03 -5.61 10.22
N GLU A 127 20.82 -6.51 10.79
CA GLU A 127 22.25 -6.61 10.64
C GLU A 127 22.55 -7.97 10.03
N TRP A 128 23.29 -7.99 8.92
CA TRP A 128 23.66 -9.24 8.26
C TRP A 128 24.89 -9.83 8.94
N ASP A 129 24.75 -11.09 9.39
CA ASP A 129 25.86 -11.94 9.87
C ASP A 129 26.06 -13.03 8.84
N GLU A 130 27.06 -12.86 7.97
CA GLU A 130 27.33 -13.78 6.88
C GLU A 130 27.89 -15.10 7.42
N SER A 131 27.27 -16.20 7.04
CA SER A 131 27.65 -17.54 7.45
C SER A 131 27.76 -18.46 6.24
N GLU A 132 28.77 -19.35 6.23
CA GLU A 132 28.94 -20.35 5.18
C GLU A 132 27.82 -21.40 5.19
N THR A 133 27.22 -21.65 6.34
CA THR A 133 26.14 -22.62 6.52
C THR A 133 25.04 -22.07 7.41
N LEU A 134 23.81 -22.51 7.18
CA LEU A 134 22.68 -22.21 8.05
C LEU A 134 22.33 -23.43 8.93
N PRO A 135 21.77 -23.21 10.12
CA PRO A 135 21.31 -24.31 10.98
C PRO A 135 20.27 -25.19 10.29
N ASP A 136 20.34 -26.50 10.50
CA ASP A 136 19.36 -27.44 10.00
C ASP A 136 17.99 -27.23 10.63
N THR A 137 16.94 -27.46 9.83
CA THR A 137 15.56 -27.42 10.30
C THR A 137 14.77 -28.61 9.74
N ALA A 138 13.66 -28.98 10.41
CA ALA A 138 12.79 -30.04 9.92
C ALA A 138 12.20 -29.77 8.52
N ARG A 139 12.06 -28.49 8.13
CA ARG A 139 11.62 -28.09 6.81
C ARG A 139 12.74 -28.16 5.76
N GLY A 140 13.98 -27.91 6.17
CA GLY A 140 15.14 -27.83 5.29
C GLY A 140 14.90 -26.89 4.10
N MET A 141 15.24 -27.32 2.89
CA MET A 141 15.07 -26.56 1.65
C MET A 141 13.67 -26.71 1.01
N SER A 142 12.73 -27.40 1.65
CA SER A 142 11.40 -27.63 1.10
C SER A 142 10.58 -26.33 1.02
N GLY A 143 10.12 -25.95 -0.18
CA GLY A 143 9.35 -24.75 -0.47
C GLY A 143 8.42 -24.99 -1.65
N PHE A 144 7.89 -23.89 -2.22
CA PHE A 144 7.10 -23.88 -3.46
C PHE A 144 5.96 -24.91 -3.50
N GLY A 145 5.18 -25.01 -2.42
CA GLY A 145 4.03 -25.93 -2.34
C GLY A 145 4.38 -27.34 -1.86
N SER A 146 5.51 -27.54 -1.19
CA SER A 146 5.92 -28.83 -0.62
C SER A 146 4.89 -29.47 0.33
N THR A 147 3.95 -28.69 0.88
CA THR A 147 2.85 -29.16 1.73
C THR A 147 1.64 -29.69 0.95
N GLY A 148 1.65 -29.57 -0.39
CA GLY A 148 0.54 -29.97 -1.27
C GLY A 148 -0.68 -29.05 -1.16
N LEU A 149 -1.67 -29.29 -2.03
CA LEU A 149 -2.92 -28.50 -2.08
C LEU A 149 -4.00 -29.05 -1.14
N ASN A 150 -3.95 -30.34 -0.78
CA ASN A 150 -4.94 -31.01 0.05
C ASN A 150 -4.32 -31.47 1.36
N LYS A 151 -5.03 -31.31 2.48
CA LYS A 151 -4.68 -32.02 3.73
C LYS A 151 -4.86 -33.52 3.50
N LYS A 152 -3.83 -34.30 3.80
CA LYS A 152 -3.94 -35.74 3.92
C LYS A 152 -4.69 -36.08 5.19
#